data_7388e9359ab4a5d7962232e7a495749c
#
_entry.id   7388e9359ab4a5d7962232e7a495749c
#
_cell.length_a   1.000
_cell.length_b   1.000
_cell.length_c   1.000
_cell.angle_alpha   90.00
_cell.angle_beta   90.00
_cell.angle_gamma   90.00
#
_symmetry.space_group_name_H-M   'P 1'
#
loop_
_entity.id
_entity.type
_entity.pdbx_description
1 polymer ?
#
loop_
_entity_poly.entity_id
_entity_poly.type
_entity_poly.pdbx_seq_one_letter_code
_entity_poly.pdbx_strand_id
1 'polypeptide(L)'
;AAAKLLNMSQPPLSYQLKLLEEELDVRLFDRSRQGVSLTEAGKLLYQRSGELLQFADSAKFEVTQTGRRQVLRLGMTSTTVGPILPKIAAFTKAHPDVSFEVHDGSTFSMMDLLLRGILDVSVVRTPVQLDKVAHTVLCEEPMIAVSRPGSGESGDIRLTALTQVPLILYRRYERFILDAFHALNLEPNVLCVCDDARDAMQWAEQGLATAIFPKSMEDLCRALTIRPIAETSLKTKILLIWHSEKAPRPLVQDFLRICRECQI
;
A
#
# COMPACT_ATOMS: atom_id res chain seq x y z
N ALA A 1 -22.58 -0.99 -23.76
CA ALA A 1 -22.15 -1.78 -22.60
C ALA A 1 -22.62 -1.13 -21.28
N ALA A 2 -22.23 0.11 -20.93
CA ALA A 2 -22.53 0.76 -19.64
C ALA A 2 -24.05 0.88 -19.35
N ALA A 3 -24.86 1.26 -20.32
CA ALA A 3 -26.31 1.38 -20.16
C ALA A 3 -26.98 0.05 -19.74
N LYS A 4 -26.49 -1.09 -20.27
CA LYS A 4 -26.97 -2.42 -19.86
C LYS A 4 -26.62 -2.74 -18.40
N LEU A 5 -25.43 -2.35 -17.93
CA LEU A 5 -25.00 -2.55 -16.53
C LEU A 5 -25.86 -1.73 -15.56
N LEU A 6 -26.32 -0.55 -16.00
CA LEU A 6 -27.17 0.33 -15.20
C LEU A 6 -28.66 0.06 -15.36
N ASN A 7 -29.05 -1.02 -16.08
CA ASN A 7 -30.44 -1.36 -16.37
C ASN A 7 -31.23 -0.19 -16.98
N MET A 8 -30.58 0.59 -17.86
CA MET A 8 -31.20 1.73 -18.55
C MET A 8 -30.89 1.73 -20.04
N SER A 9 -31.64 2.51 -20.84
CA SER A 9 -31.34 2.70 -22.26
C SER A 9 -30.20 3.72 -22.46
N GLN A 10 -29.55 3.66 -23.63
CA GLN A 10 -28.43 4.55 -23.94
C GLN A 10 -28.81 6.05 -23.99
N PRO A 11 -29.98 6.48 -24.54
CA PRO A 11 -30.29 7.90 -24.63
C PRO A 11 -30.33 8.62 -23.27
N PRO A 12 -31.03 8.14 -22.22
CA PRO A 12 -31.05 8.80 -20.93
C PRO A 12 -29.64 8.84 -20.27
N LEU A 13 -28.83 7.80 -20.44
CA LEU A 13 -27.46 7.82 -19.92
C LEU A 13 -26.62 8.90 -20.58
N SER A 14 -26.70 9.01 -21.93
CA SER A 14 -25.95 10.05 -22.67
C SER A 14 -26.44 11.46 -22.32
N TYR A 15 -27.72 11.62 -22.05
CA TYR A 15 -28.29 12.90 -21.61
C TYR A 15 -27.81 13.30 -20.22
N GLN A 16 -27.81 12.39 -19.25
CA GLN A 16 -27.29 12.66 -17.91
C GLN A 16 -25.80 13.02 -17.91
N LEU A 17 -25.00 12.32 -18.72
CA LEU A 17 -23.58 12.67 -18.88
C LEU A 17 -23.39 14.06 -19.49
N LYS A 18 -24.24 14.45 -20.45
CA LYS A 18 -24.19 15.79 -21.04
C LYS A 18 -24.56 16.87 -20.03
N LEU A 19 -25.59 16.66 -19.23
CA LEU A 19 -25.97 17.57 -18.15
C LEU A 19 -24.84 17.76 -17.13
N LEU A 20 -24.14 16.66 -16.77
CA LEU A 20 -23.00 16.73 -15.86
C LEU A 20 -21.83 17.51 -16.48
N GLU A 21 -21.54 17.34 -17.78
CA GLU A 21 -20.53 18.14 -18.49
C GLU A 21 -20.91 19.63 -18.52
N GLU A 22 -22.19 19.95 -18.73
CA GLU A 22 -22.72 21.31 -18.70
C GLU A 22 -22.67 21.93 -17.30
N GLU A 23 -23.01 21.18 -16.24
CA GLU A 23 -22.94 21.64 -14.85
C GLU A 23 -21.49 21.95 -14.41
N LEU A 24 -20.54 21.13 -14.83
CA LEU A 24 -19.13 21.29 -14.49
C LEU A 24 -18.37 22.23 -15.44
N ASP A 25 -19.00 22.66 -16.52
CA ASP A 25 -18.41 23.46 -17.60
C ASP A 25 -17.11 22.84 -18.17
N VAL A 26 -17.06 21.50 -18.25
CA VAL A 26 -15.91 20.77 -18.79
C VAL A 26 -16.38 19.54 -19.57
N ARG A 27 -15.58 19.11 -20.55
CA ARG A 27 -15.77 17.82 -21.20
C ARG A 27 -15.11 16.71 -20.39
N LEU A 28 -15.88 15.66 -20.13
CA LEU A 28 -15.42 14.47 -19.42
C LEU A 28 -15.03 13.33 -20.37
N PHE A 29 -15.61 13.34 -21.59
CA PHE A 29 -15.43 12.29 -22.58
C PHE A 29 -14.99 12.85 -23.93
N ASP A 30 -13.97 12.24 -24.51
CA ASP A 30 -13.60 12.40 -25.91
C ASP A 30 -14.31 11.32 -26.73
N ARG A 31 -15.08 11.75 -27.75
CA ARG A 31 -15.79 10.87 -28.67
C ARG A 31 -15.07 10.83 -30.01
N SER A 32 -14.60 9.67 -30.40
CA SER A 32 -13.93 9.45 -31.68
C SER A 32 -14.62 8.32 -32.48
N ARG A 33 -14.19 8.12 -33.72
CA ARG A 33 -14.64 6.99 -34.54
C ARG A 33 -14.21 5.63 -33.94
N GLN A 34 -13.20 5.62 -33.08
CA GLN A 34 -12.66 4.43 -32.41
C GLN A 34 -13.33 4.15 -31.07
N GLY A 35 -14.22 5.02 -30.59
CA GLY A 35 -14.92 4.86 -29.31
C GLY A 35 -14.94 6.11 -28.44
N VAL A 36 -15.12 5.89 -27.16
CA VAL A 36 -15.18 6.93 -26.13
C VAL A 36 -14.03 6.72 -25.14
N SER A 37 -13.25 7.77 -24.90
CA SER A 37 -12.19 7.82 -23.89
C SER A 37 -12.44 8.95 -22.89
N LEU A 38 -11.80 8.88 -21.72
CA LEU A 38 -11.88 9.94 -20.72
C LEU A 38 -10.90 11.08 -21.07
N THR A 39 -11.35 12.31 -20.92
CA THR A 39 -10.45 13.49 -20.86
C THR A 39 -9.68 13.49 -19.53
N GLU A 40 -8.73 14.42 -19.34
CA GLU A 40 -8.06 14.59 -18.04
C GLU A 40 -9.05 14.96 -16.91
N ALA A 41 -10.03 15.83 -17.20
CA ALA A 41 -11.13 16.13 -16.29
C ALA A 41 -11.99 14.89 -16.01
N GLY A 42 -12.26 14.07 -17.04
CA GLY A 42 -12.97 12.81 -16.90
C GLY A 42 -12.24 11.79 -16.04
N LYS A 43 -10.93 11.66 -16.18
CA LYS A 43 -10.10 10.79 -15.33
C LYS A 43 -10.15 11.24 -13.87
N LEU A 44 -10.01 12.55 -13.63
CA LEU A 44 -10.09 13.12 -12.30
C LEU A 44 -11.46 12.87 -11.66
N LEU A 45 -12.55 13.13 -12.40
CA LEU A 45 -13.90 12.90 -11.90
C LEU A 45 -14.16 11.42 -11.65
N TYR A 46 -13.70 10.52 -12.53
CA TYR A 46 -13.83 9.07 -12.34
C TYR A 46 -13.17 8.62 -11.03
N GLN A 47 -11.95 9.08 -10.79
CA GLN A 47 -11.25 8.79 -9.53
C GLN A 47 -12.04 9.34 -8.33
N ARG A 48 -12.45 10.61 -8.36
CA ARG A 48 -13.18 11.27 -7.26
C ARG A 48 -14.55 10.65 -7.01
N SER A 49 -15.25 10.25 -8.06
CA SER A 49 -16.54 9.57 -7.94
C SER A 49 -16.41 8.21 -7.26
N GLY A 50 -15.36 7.44 -7.58
CA GLY A 50 -15.06 6.18 -6.89
C GLY A 50 -14.89 6.39 -5.38
N GLU A 51 -14.13 7.41 -4.99
CA GLU A 51 -13.89 7.78 -3.60
C GLU A 51 -15.18 8.20 -2.87
N LEU A 52 -16.02 9.01 -3.52
CA LEU A 52 -17.32 9.45 -2.96
C LEU A 52 -18.27 8.26 -2.77
N LEU A 53 -18.32 7.34 -3.72
CA LEU A 53 -19.16 6.15 -3.62
C LEU A 53 -18.68 5.23 -2.48
N GLN A 54 -17.37 5.02 -2.34
CA GLN A 54 -16.81 4.27 -1.21
C GLN A 54 -17.16 4.94 0.13
N PHE A 55 -17.06 6.25 0.22
CA PHE A 55 -17.45 6.98 1.43
C PHE A 55 -18.94 6.82 1.74
N ALA A 56 -19.81 6.91 0.71
CA ALA A 56 -21.25 6.72 0.87
C ALA A 56 -21.59 5.29 1.32
N ASP A 57 -20.91 4.28 0.77
CA ASP A 57 -21.11 2.89 1.17
C ASP A 57 -20.61 2.64 2.61
N SER A 58 -19.48 3.24 2.99
CA SER A 58 -19.00 3.20 4.37
C SER A 58 -20.00 3.85 5.34
N ALA A 59 -20.55 5.01 4.99
CA ALA A 59 -21.56 5.69 5.81
C ALA A 59 -22.85 4.86 5.94
N LYS A 60 -23.34 4.25 4.86
CA LYS A 60 -24.47 3.32 4.91
C LYS A 60 -24.19 2.14 5.80
N PHE A 61 -23.01 1.55 5.68
CA PHE A 61 -22.58 0.42 6.49
C PHE A 61 -22.55 0.81 7.98
N GLU A 62 -22.00 1.97 8.34
CA GLU A 62 -22.01 2.48 9.72
C GLU A 62 -23.42 2.57 10.29
N VAL A 63 -24.34 3.19 9.54
CA VAL A 63 -25.74 3.34 9.97
C VAL A 63 -26.42 1.99 10.12
N THR A 64 -26.21 1.05 9.21
CA THR A 64 -26.82 -0.28 9.26
C THR A 64 -26.25 -1.18 10.34
N GLN A 65 -25.01 -0.91 10.79
CA GLN A 65 -24.34 -1.61 11.87
C GLN A 65 -24.55 -0.95 13.25
N THR A 66 -25.29 0.18 13.31
CA THR A 66 -25.64 0.82 14.59
C THR A 66 -26.34 -0.19 15.50
N GLY A 67 -25.64 -0.62 16.57
CA GLY A 67 -26.12 -1.60 17.53
C GLY A 67 -25.77 -3.08 17.25
N ARG A 68 -24.98 -3.41 16.20
CA ARG A 68 -24.64 -4.82 15.91
C ARG A 68 -23.15 -5.17 16.04
N ARG A 69 -22.25 -4.49 15.34
CA ARG A 69 -20.80 -4.73 15.45
C ARG A 69 -20.04 -3.45 15.15
N GLN A 70 -19.00 -3.17 15.91
CA GLN A 70 -18.08 -2.08 15.60
C GLN A 70 -17.14 -2.51 14.47
N VAL A 71 -16.85 -1.60 13.55
CA VAL A 71 -15.91 -1.84 12.44
C VAL A 71 -14.67 -0.98 12.63
N LEU A 72 -13.50 -1.61 12.50
CA LEU A 72 -12.20 -0.94 12.45
C LEU A 72 -11.69 -0.97 11.00
N ARG A 73 -11.51 0.21 10.40
CA ARG A 73 -11.05 0.35 9.00
C ARG A 73 -9.55 0.52 8.98
N LEU A 74 -8.88 -0.48 8.42
CA LEU A 74 -7.43 -0.58 8.36
C LEU A 74 -6.93 -0.40 6.93
N GLY A 75 -5.98 0.52 6.73
CA GLY A 75 -5.19 0.59 5.51
C GLY A 75 -3.86 -0.14 5.69
N MET A 76 -3.46 -0.96 4.72
CA MET A 76 -2.18 -1.67 4.74
C MET A 76 -1.50 -1.61 3.38
N THR A 77 -0.18 -1.78 3.38
CA THR A 77 0.56 -2.04 2.15
C THR A 77 1.00 -3.51 2.13
N SER A 78 1.24 -4.08 0.96
CA SER A 78 1.62 -5.49 0.80
C SER A 78 2.78 -5.93 1.71
N THR A 79 3.71 -5.01 2.02
CA THR A 79 4.89 -5.30 2.86
C THR A 79 4.67 -5.05 4.36
N THR A 80 3.49 -4.60 4.78
CA THR A 80 3.19 -4.31 6.20
C THR A 80 2.20 -5.29 6.82
N VAL A 81 1.61 -6.18 6.04
CA VAL A 81 0.62 -7.17 6.49
C VAL A 81 1.20 -8.10 7.56
N GLY A 82 2.33 -8.76 7.27
CA GLY A 82 2.97 -9.70 8.20
C GLY A 82 3.20 -9.10 9.60
N PRO A 83 3.90 -7.98 9.73
CA PRO A 83 4.20 -7.33 11.01
C PRO A 83 2.98 -6.86 11.82
N ILE A 84 1.85 -6.54 11.18
CA ILE A 84 0.66 -6.08 11.91
C ILE A 84 -0.27 -7.22 12.35
N LEU A 85 -0.26 -8.37 11.67
CA LEU A 85 -1.17 -9.49 11.96
C LEU A 85 -1.13 -9.97 13.40
N PRO A 86 0.02 -10.12 14.09
CA PRO A 86 0.04 -10.51 15.51
C PRO A 86 -0.71 -9.51 16.41
N LYS A 87 -0.62 -8.21 16.09
CA LYS A 87 -1.30 -7.14 16.83
C LYS A 87 -2.81 -7.15 16.57
N ILE A 88 -3.22 -7.40 15.32
CA ILE A 88 -4.63 -7.61 14.95
C ILE A 88 -5.17 -8.83 15.69
N ALA A 89 -4.43 -9.93 15.75
CA ALA A 89 -4.84 -11.14 16.49
C ALA A 89 -5.02 -10.88 17.99
N ALA A 90 -4.12 -10.10 18.61
CA ALA A 90 -4.25 -9.71 20.01
C ALA A 90 -5.48 -8.82 20.24
N PHE A 91 -5.72 -7.86 19.33
CA PHE A 91 -6.89 -6.99 19.39
C PHE A 91 -8.19 -7.77 19.22
N THR A 92 -8.27 -8.72 18.28
CA THR A 92 -9.45 -9.56 18.03
C THR A 92 -9.82 -10.40 19.26
N LYS A 93 -8.81 -10.87 20.01
CA LYS A 93 -9.06 -11.60 21.28
C LYS A 93 -9.67 -10.69 22.35
N ALA A 94 -9.27 -9.44 22.41
CA ALA A 94 -9.79 -8.47 23.38
C ALA A 94 -11.15 -7.89 22.95
N HIS A 95 -11.44 -7.86 21.67
CA HIS A 95 -12.64 -7.28 21.08
C HIS A 95 -13.31 -8.25 20.07
N PRO A 96 -13.93 -9.36 20.53
CA PRO A 96 -14.46 -10.41 19.64
C PRO A 96 -15.64 -9.95 18.78
N ASP A 97 -16.32 -8.88 19.17
CA ASP A 97 -17.46 -8.31 18.45
C ASP A 97 -17.06 -7.26 17.39
N VAL A 98 -15.74 -6.99 17.23
CA VAL A 98 -15.25 -6.06 16.22
C VAL A 98 -15.02 -6.78 14.90
N SER A 99 -15.46 -6.15 13.82
CA SER A 99 -15.13 -6.54 12.44
C SER A 99 -14.04 -5.63 11.88
N PHE A 100 -13.30 -6.11 10.90
CA PHE A 100 -12.30 -5.32 10.18
C PHE A 100 -12.75 -5.10 8.73
N GLU A 101 -12.57 -3.89 8.27
CA GLU A 101 -12.58 -3.55 6.85
C GLU A 101 -11.15 -3.20 6.45
N VAL A 102 -10.58 -3.97 5.52
CA VAL A 102 -9.16 -3.87 5.16
C VAL A 102 -9.04 -3.33 3.74
N HIS A 103 -8.30 -2.24 3.60
CA HIS A 103 -7.94 -1.65 2.32
C HIS A 103 -6.46 -1.88 2.06
N ASP A 104 -6.14 -2.33 0.84
CA ASP A 104 -4.77 -2.55 0.38
C ASP A 104 -4.41 -1.56 -0.73
N GLY A 105 -3.14 -1.15 -0.76
CA GLY A 105 -2.66 -0.26 -1.80
C GLY A 105 -1.29 0.35 -1.52
N SER A 106 -0.97 1.40 -2.26
CA SER A 106 0.26 2.16 -2.05
C SER A 106 0.20 2.99 -0.77
N THR A 107 1.37 3.33 -0.21
CA THR A 107 1.43 4.27 0.93
C THR A 107 0.70 5.58 0.64
N PHE A 108 0.81 6.08 -0.60
CA PHE A 108 0.14 7.31 -1.02
C PHE A 108 -1.39 7.16 -0.98
N SER A 109 -1.94 6.07 -1.55
CA SER A 109 -3.39 5.83 -1.51
C SER A 109 -3.92 5.61 -0.09
N MET A 110 -3.17 4.89 0.76
CA MET A 110 -3.55 4.70 2.16
C MET A 110 -3.55 6.01 2.95
N MET A 111 -2.58 6.88 2.70
CA MET A 111 -2.52 8.21 3.31
C MET A 111 -3.73 9.06 2.89
N ASP A 112 -4.06 9.08 1.61
CA ASP A 112 -5.20 9.82 1.07
C ASP A 112 -6.53 9.35 1.67
N LEU A 113 -6.79 8.04 1.72
CA LEU A 113 -7.98 7.45 2.33
C LEU A 113 -8.06 7.77 3.84
N LEU A 114 -6.93 7.77 4.54
CA LEU A 114 -6.86 8.13 5.95
C LEU A 114 -7.23 9.60 6.18
N LEU A 115 -6.65 10.52 5.42
CA LEU A 115 -6.92 11.96 5.54
C LEU A 115 -8.37 12.32 5.20
N ARG A 116 -9.01 11.56 4.34
CA ARG A 116 -10.45 11.68 4.03
C ARG A 116 -11.35 11.07 5.09
N GLY A 117 -10.81 10.32 6.04
CA GLY A 117 -11.56 9.64 7.09
C GLY A 117 -12.27 8.37 6.63
N ILE A 118 -11.89 7.81 5.49
CA ILE A 118 -12.33 6.50 5.01
C ILE A 118 -11.67 5.40 5.85
N LEU A 119 -10.39 5.59 6.22
CA LEU A 119 -9.68 4.72 7.15
C LEU A 119 -9.64 5.31 8.55
N ASP A 120 -9.66 4.46 9.55
CA ASP A 120 -9.43 4.83 10.95
C ASP A 120 -7.94 4.89 11.27
N VAL A 121 -7.19 3.92 10.77
CA VAL A 121 -5.73 3.82 10.89
C VAL A 121 -5.14 3.21 9.63
N SER A 122 -3.86 3.47 9.40
CA SER A 122 -3.14 2.81 8.32
C SER A 122 -1.74 2.37 8.77
N VAL A 123 -1.28 1.25 8.23
CA VAL A 123 0.06 0.72 8.46
C VAL A 123 0.87 0.94 7.20
N VAL A 124 1.83 1.84 7.30
CA VAL A 124 2.67 2.26 6.18
C VAL A 124 4.15 2.07 6.51
N ARG A 125 4.99 2.20 5.50
CA ARG A 125 6.43 2.05 5.65
C ARG A 125 7.17 3.29 5.12
N THR A 126 8.27 3.66 5.78
CA THR A 126 9.17 4.70 5.26
C THR A 126 9.86 4.26 3.96
N PRO A 127 10.26 5.22 3.08
CA PRO A 127 10.05 6.66 3.21
C PRO A 127 8.59 7.08 3.01
N VAL A 128 8.10 8.01 3.85
CA VAL A 128 6.74 8.56 3.77
C VAL A 128 6.72 9.98 4.36
N GLN A 129 5.94 10.87 3.77
CA GLN A 129 5.64 12.17 4.35
C GLN A 129 4.54 12.02 5.40
N LEU A 130 4.74 12.63 6.58
CA LEU A 130 3.87 12.46 7.75
C LEU A 130 3.05 13.73 8.06
N ASP A 131 2.84 14.57 7.06
CA ASP A 131 2.04 15.78 7.22
C ASP A 131 0.59 15.42 7.55
N LYS A 132 0.02 16.13 8.55
CA LYS A 132 -1.38 15.98 9.00
C LYS A 132 -1.74 14.61 9.59
N VAL A 133 -0.76 13.76 9.87
CA VAL A 133 -0.99 12.47 10.53
C VAL A 133 -0.17 12.36 11.81
N ALA A 134 -0.78 11.79 12.84
CA ALA A 134 -0.08 11.30 14.01
C ALA A 134 0.42 9.88 13.72
N HIS A 135 1.52 9.47 14.34
CA HIS A 135 2.10 8.17 14.09
C HIS A 135 2.78 7.57 15.32
N THR A 136 2.96 6.27 15.27
CA THR A 136 3.85 5.53 16.17
C THR A 136 4.68 4.54 15.36
N VAL A 137 5.94 4.36 15.73
CA VAL A 137 6.81 3.36 15.10
C VAL A 137 6.47 2.00 15.69
N LEU A 138 6.13 1.03 14.85
CA LEU A 138 5.88 -0.35 15.25
C LEU A 138 7.17 -1.17 15.31
N CYS A 139 8.03 -1.01 14.30
CA CYS A 139 9.37 -1.62 14.27
C CYS A 139 10.25 -0.90 13.25
N GLU A 140 11.55 -1.11 13.38
CA GLU A 140 12.57 -0.73 12.40
C GLU A 140 13.29 -2.00 11.96
N GLU A 141 13.52 -2.16 10.67
CA GLU A 141 14.12 -3.37 10.12
C GLU A 141 15.05 -3.07 8.95
N PRO A 142 16.11 -3.89 8.75
CA PRO A 142 17.00 -3.79 7.60
C PRO A 142 16.33 -4.30 6.33
N MET A 143 16.97 -4.01 5.20
CA MET A 143 16.70 -4.66 3.94
C MET A 143 17.46 -5.99 3.84
N ILE A 144 16.93 -6.90 3.05
CA ILE A 144 17.52 -8.20 2.72
C ILE A 144 17.67 -8.35 1.21
N ALA A 145 18.71 -9.05 0.79
CA ALA A 145 18.87 -9.52 -0.58
C ALA A 145 18.34 -10.94 -0.70
N VAL A 146 17.54 -11.19 -1.72
CA VAL A 146 16.84 -12.46 -1.94
C VAL A 146 17.15 -12.97 -3.32
N SER A 147 17.65 -14.21 -3.40
CA SER A 147 18.09 -14.84 -4.64
C SER A 147 17.69 -16.31 -4.70
N ARG A 148 17.87 -16.93 -5.87
CA ARG A 148 17.63 -18.37 -6.07
C ARG A 148 18.38 -19.21 -5.03
N PRO A 149 17.82 -20.34 -4.56
CA PRO A 149 18.48 -21.24 -3.63
C PRO A 149 19.87 -21.69 -4.13
N GLY A 150 20.87 -21.69 -3.25
CA GLY A 150 22.21 -22.12 -3.60
C GLY A 150 23.05 -21.11 -4.40
N SER A 151 22.56 -19.90 -4.61
CA SER A 151 23.21 -18.88 -5.44
C SER A 151 24.31 -18.07 -4.74
N GLY A 152 24.71 -18.42 -3.52
CA GLY A 152 25.73 -17.66 -2.86
C GLY A 152 26.16 -18.17 -1.49
N GLU A 153 27.11 -17.46 -0.89
CA GLU A 153 27.60 -17.70 0.46
C GLU A 153 26.52 -17.34 1.52
N SER A 154 26.58 -17.96 2.66
CA SER A 154 25.75 -17.60 3.82
C SER A 154 26.29 -16.37 4.53
N GLY A 155 25.41 -15.60 5.22
CA GLY A 155 25.74 -14.42 5.98
C GLY A 155 25.41 -13.11 5.26
N ASP A 156 25.82 -12.00 5.88
CA ASP A 156 25.51 -10.66 5.38
C ASP A 156 26.12 -10.41 3.99
N ILE A 157 25.43 -9.60 3.20
CA ILE A 157 25.92 -9.16 1.88
C ILE A 157 26.09 -7.63 1.89
N ARG A 158 27.15 -7.15 1.27
CA ARG A 158 27.41 -5.71 1.11
C ARG A 158 26.89 -5.21 -0.23
N LEU A 159 26.54 -3.93 -0.31
CA LEU A 159 26.16 -3.29 -1.56
C LEU A 159 27.24 -3.40 -2.64
N THR A 160 28.52 -3.41 -2.26
CA THR A 160 29.64 -3.64 -3.20
C THR A 160 29.57 -5.01 -3.87
N ALA A 161 29.15 -6.06 -3.17
CA ALA A 161 28.94 -7.37 -3.78
C ALA A 161 27.70 -7.42 -4.67
N LEU A 162 26.67 -6.65 -4.33
CA LEU A 162 25.43 -6.55 -5.12
C LEU A 162 25.62 -5.82 -6.46
N THR A 163 26.68 -5.04 -6.66
CA THR A 163 27.02 -4.48 -7.99
C THR A 163 27.43 -5.54 -9.01
N GLN A 164 27.86 -6.73 -8.55
CA GLN A 164 28.36 -7.81 -9.40
C GLN A 164 27.27 -8.74 -9.91
N VAL A 165 26.03 -8.55 -9.47
CA VAL A 165 24.88 -9.36 -9.85
C VAL A 165 23.75 -8.47 -10.37
N PRO A 166 22.92 -8.98 -11.31
CA PRO A 166 21.73 -8.24 -11.72
C PRO A 166 20.75 -8.12 -10.58
N LEU A 167 20.13 -6.95 -10.44
CA LEU A 167 19.18 -6.63 -9.38
C LEU A 167 17.76 -6.47 -9.93
N ILE A 168 16.79 -6.89 -9.12
CA ILE A 168 15.39 -6.56 -9.29
C ILE A 168 15.00 -5.65 -8.15
N LEU A 169 14.46 -4.48 -8.49
CA LEU A 169 14.00 -3.52 -7.51
C LEU A 169 12.47 -3.50 -7.47
N TYR A 170 11.93 -3.54 -6.27
CA TYR A 170 10.53 -3.21 -6.07
C TYR A 170 10.40 -1.67 -6.14
N ARG A 171 9.61 -1.14 -7.07
CA ARG A 171 9.48 0.31 -7.36
C ARG A 171 9.28 1.15 -6.11
N ARG A 172 8.59 0.62 -5.12
CA ARG A 172 8.38 1.28 -3.83
C ARG A 172 9.68 1.73 -3.15
N TYR A 173 10.77 0.95 -3.32
CA TYR A 173 12.06 1.19 -2.69
C TYR A 173 13.16 1.53 -3.69
N GLU A 174 12.85 1.64 -4.97
CA GLU A 174 13.81 1.89 -6.04
C GLU A 174 14.73 3.06 -5.68
N ARG A 175 14.15 4.25 -5.49
CA ARG A 175 14.93 5.45 -5.17
C ARG A 175 15.72 5.30 -3.88
N PHE A 176 15.10 4.77 -2.83
CA PHE A 176 15.74 4.56 -1.54
C PHE A 176 16.97 3.62 -1.64
N ILE A 177 16.86 2.56 -2.44
CA ILE A 177 17.97 1.62 -2.68
C ILE A 177 19.04 2.27 -3.54
N LEU A 178 18.67 2.93 -4.64
CA LEU A 178 19.63 3.60 -5.52
C LEU A 178 20.40 4.71 -4.79
N ASP A 179 19.73 5.51 -3.97
CA ASP A 179 20.39 6.55 -3.15
C ASP A 179 21.45 5.94 -2.21
N ALA A 180 21.21 4.74 -1.67
CA ALA A 180 22.20 4.05 -0.81
C ALA A 180 23.41 3.54 -1.60
N PHE A 181 23.25 3.06 -2.84
CA PHE A 181 24.36 2.73 -3.74
C PHE A 181 25.17 3.99 -4.11
N HIS A 182 24.49 5.05 -4.54
CA HIS A 182 25.13 6.30 -4.95
C HIS A 182 25.90 6.98 -3.80
N ALA A 183 25.39 6.88 -2.56
CA ALA A 183 26.10 7.38 -1.38
C ALA A 183 27.47 6.71 -1.15
N LEU A 184 27.67 5.52 -1.71
CA LEU A 184 28.94 4.79 -1.69
C LEU A 184 29.71 4.89 -3.02
N ASN A 185 29.26 5.74 -3.95
CA ASN A 185 29.78 5.84 -5.32
C ASN A 185 29.73 4.48 -6.07
N LEU A 186 28.68 3.71 -5.86
CA LEU A 186 28.43 2.43 -6.51
C LEU A 186 27.32 2.56 -7.54
N GLU A 187 27.48 1.87 -8.69
CA GLU A 187 26.47 1.77 -9.73
C GLU A 187 25.87 0.35 -9.73
N PRO A 188 24.59 0.16 -9.36
CA PRO A 188 23.95 -1.14 -9.36
C PRO A 188 23.55 -1.57 -10.78
N ASN A 189 23.68 -2.85 -11.09
CA ASN A 189 23.20 -3.44 -12.34
C ASN A 189 21.70 -3.77 -12.21
N VAL A 190 20.81 -2.80 -12.47
CA VAL A 190 19.36 -3.00 -12.37
C VAL A 190 18.82 -3.65 -13.64
N LEU A 191 18.43 -4.92 -13.54
CA LEU A 191 17.80 -5.68 -14.62
C LEU A 191 16.34 -5.28 -14.82
N CYS A 192 15.60 -5.08 -13.71
CA CYS A 192 14.16 -4.87 -13.76
C CYS A 192 13.68 -4.07 -12.54
N VAL A 193 12.61 -3.29 -12.74
CA VAL A 193 11.85 -2.64 -11.66
C VAL A 193 10.41 -3.15 -11.72
N CYS A 194 9.93 -3.78 -10.66
CA CYS A 194 8.59 -4.34 -10.55
C CYS A 194 7.68 -3.46 -9.70
N ASP A 195 6.41 -3.37 -10.07
CA ASP A 195 5.40 -2.63 -9.31
C ASP A 195 4.80 -3.45 -8.17
N ASP A 196 4.89 -4.78 -8.22
CA ASP A 196 4.47 -5.72 -7.17
C ASP A 196 5.69 -6.49 -6.63
N ALA A 197 5.77 -6.61 -5.31
CA ALA A 197 6.83 -7.36 -4.65
C ALA A 197 6.79 -8.87 -4.98
N ARG A 198 5.60 -9.43 -5.25
CA ARG A 198 5.43 -10.84 -5.62
C ARG A 198 6.05 -11.15 -6.97
N ASP A 199 5.90 -10.23 -7.93
CA ASP A 199 6.55 -10.37 -9.24
C ASP A 199 8.07 -10.40 -9.07
N ALA A 200 8.62 -9.46 -8.29
CA ALA A 200 10.05 -9.42 -8.01
C ALA A 200 10.56 -10.71 -7.33
N MET A 201 9.78 -11.30 -6.41
CA MET A 201 10.12 -12.61 -5.80
C MET A 201 10.14 -13.73 -6.84
N GLN A 202 9.15 -13.82 -7.73
CA GLN A 202 9.09 -14.85 -8.77
C GLN A 202 10.29 -14.76 -9.73
N TRP A 203 10.71 -13.54 -10.09
CA TRP A 203 11.91 -13.35 -10.91
C TRP A 203 13.17 -13.81 -10.19
N ALA A 204 13.29 -13.51 -8.90
CA ALA A 204 14.41 -13.98 -8.09
C ALA A 204 14.42 -15.52 -7.96
N GLU A 205 13.25 -16.14 -7.81
CA GLU A 205 13.09 -17.60 -7.74
C GLU A 205 13.56 -18.29 -9.02
N GLN A 206 13.31 -17.71 -10.18
CA GLN A 206 13.80 -18.19 -11.45
C GLN A 206 15.32 -17.98 -11.66
N GLY A 207 15.97 -17.29 -10.72
CA GLY A 207 17.42 -17.03 -10.79
C GLY A 207 17.81 -15.96 -11.81
N LEU A 208 16.86 -15.12 -12.23
CA LEU A 208 17.11 -14.06 -13.21
C LEU A 208 17.95 -12.94 -12.63
N ALA A 209 17.72 -12.61 -11.33
CA ALA A 209 18.45 -11.58 -10.61
C ALA A 209 18.22 -11.69 -9.09
N THR A 210 18.90 -10.86 -8.31
CA THR A 210 18.71 -10.73 -6.86
C THR A 210 17.73 -9.62 -6.57
N ALA A 211 16.68 -9.88 -5.79
CA ALA A 211 15.70 -8.90 -5.35
C ALA A 211 16.09 -8.32 -3.98
N ILE A 212 15.71 -7.06 -3.72
CA ILE A 212 15.94 -6.38 -2.45
C ILE A 212 14.61 -6.04 -1.79
N PHE A 213 14.38 -6.56 -0.57
CA PHE A 213 13.15 -6.42 0.20
C PHE A 213 13.40 -6.00 1.66
N PRO A 214 12.38 -5.48 2.37
CA PRO A 214 12.42 -5.39 3.82
C PRO A 214 12.47 -6.78 4.47
N LYS A 215 13.13 -6.88 5.62
CA LYS A 215 13.30 -8.14 6.36
C LYS A 215 11.97 -8.85 6.69
N SER A 216 10.91 -8.11 6.97
CA SER A 216 9.57 -8.67 7.24
C SER A 216 8.95 -9.47 6.08
N MET A 217 9.57 -9.45 4.90
CA MET A 217 9.18 -10.31 3.79
C MET A 217 9.90 -11.67 3.78
N GLU A 218 10.79 -11.92 4.73
CA GLU A 218 11.56 -13.16 4.86
C GLU A 218 10.66 -14.40 4.87
N ASP A 219 9.55 -14.34 5.59
CA ASP A 219 8.58 -15.45 5.65
C ASP A 219 7.96 -15.82 4.29
N LEU A 220 7.82 -14.86 3.40
CA LEU A 220 7.32 -15.06 2.04
C LEU A 220 8.41 -15.59 1.09
N CYS A 221 9.67 -15.43 1.48
CA CYS A 221 10.84 -15.81 0.69
C CYS A 221 11.50 -17.12 1.16
N ARG A 222 10.85 -17.94 2.00
CA ARG A 222 11.44 -19.14 2.66
C ARG A 222 12.07 -20.16 1.69
N ALA A 223 11.59 -20.21 0.46
CA ALA A 223 12.15 -21.09 -0.56
C ALA A 223 13.41 -20.54 -1.24
N LEU A 224 13.81 -19.30 -0.90
CA LEU A 224 14.89 -18.54 -1.53
C LEU A 224 16.10 -18.43 -0.59
N THR A 225 17.26 -18.09 -1.12
CA THR A 225 18.42 -17.71 -0.33
C THR A 225 18.24 -16.27 0.11
N ILE A 226 18.27 -16.05 1.42
CA ILE A 226 18.05 -14.75 2.05
C ILE A 226 19.36 -14.33 2.74
N ARG A 227 19.83 -13.11 2.44
CA ARG A 227 21.03 -12.52 3.04
C ARG A 227 20.71 -11.12 3.55
N PRO A 228 20.94 -10.82 4.84
CA PRO A 228 20.84 -9.46 5.34
C PRO A 228 21.82 -8.53 4.62
N ILE A 229 21.40 -7.31 4.32
CA ILE A 229 22.28 -6.29 3.77
C ILE A 229 23.00 -5.60 4.94
N ALA A 230 24.33 -5.56 4.85
CA ALA A 230 25.21 -5.09 5.94
C ALA A 230 25.10 -3.58 6.18
N GLU A 231 24.76 -2.79 5.17
CA GLU A 231 24.69 -1.34 5.26
C GLU A 231 23.51 -0.88 6.14
N THR A 232 23.86 -0.25 7.27
CA THR A 232 22.88 0.22 8.26
C THR A 232 22.01 1.38 7.78
N SER A 233 22.40 2.04 6.68
CA SER A 233 21.61 3.07 6.02
C SER A 233 20.37 2.53 5.33
N LEU A 234 20.37 1.23 4.94
CA LEU A 234 19.23 0.55 4.31
C LEU A 234 18.30 -0.06 5.37
N LYS A 235 17.69 0.80 6.17
CA LYS A 235 16.66 0.42 7.15
C LYS A 235 15.35 1.14 6.86
N THR A 236 14.26 0.44 7.07
CA THR A 236 12.91 1.00 6.94
C THR A 236 12.17 0.89 8.27
N LYS A 237 11.23 1.82 8.51
CA LYS A 237 10.35 1.79 9.67
C LYS A 237 8.93 1.46 9.24
N ILE A 238 8.27 0.60 9.99
CA ILE A 238 6.83 0.39 9.87
C ILE A 238 6.14 1.32 10.85
N LEU A 239 5.21 2.09 10.35
CA LEU A 239 4.49 3.11 11.10
C LEU A 239 3.00 2.76 11.12
N LEU A 240 2.40 2.87 12.28
CA LEU A 240 0.95 2.97 12.43
C LEU A 240 0.60 4.45 12.43
N ILE A 241 -0.26 4.89 11.53
CA ILE A 241 -0.62 6.28 11.33
C ILE A 241 -2.14 6.47 11.49
N TRP A 242 -2.55 7.63 11.99
CA TRP A 242 -3.94 8.05 12.12
C TRP A 242 -4.05 9.57 11.96
N HIS A 243 -5.26 10.08 11.80
CA HIS A 243 -5.48 11.50 11.57
C HIS A 243 -5.07 12.33 12.80
N SER A 244 -4.23 13.37 12.62
CA SER A 244 -3.71 14.18 13.74
C SER A 244 -4.72 15.17 14.31
N GLU A 245 -5.61 15.71 13.46
CA GLU A 245 -6.56 16.76 13.84
C GLU A 245 -7.89 16.21 14.38
N LYS A 246 -8.13 14.91 14.26
CA LYS A 246 -9.34 14.26 14.76
C LYS A 246 -9.00 13.34 15.93
N ALA A 247 -9.68 13.52 17.05
CA ALA A 247 -9.56 12.58 18.16
C ALA A 247 -9.99 11.17 17.71
N PRO A 248 -9.14 10.16 17.88
CA PRO A 248 -9.51 8.80 17.52
C PRO A 248 -10.71 8.32 18.34
N ARG A 249 -11.62 7.56 17.70
CA ARG A 249 -12.74 6.88 18.39
C ARG A 249 -12.19 5.94 19.49
N PRO A 250 -12.95 5.66 20.56
CA PRO A 250 -12.50 4.76 21.65
C PRO A 250 -11.93 3.44 21.13
N LEU A 251 -12.61 2.80 20.16
CA LEU A 251 -12.15 1.58 19.51
C LEU A 251 -10.75 1.72 18.87
N VAL A 252 -10.52 2.84 18.20
CA VAL A 252 -9.22 3.14 17.57
C VAL A 252 -8.15 3.37 18.65
N GLN A 253 -8.48 4.08 19.73
CA GLN A 253 -7.57 4.30 20.85
C GLN A 253 -7.12 2.97 21.47
N ASP A 254 -8.05 2.01 21.67
CA ASP A 254 -7.74 0.68 22.18
C ASP A 254 -6.85 -0.10 21.21
N PHE A 255 -7.12 -0.02 19.90
CA PHE A 255 -6.25 -0.63 18.90
C PHE A 255 -4.84 -0.05 18.92
N LEU A 256 -4.71 1.28 18.98
CA LEU A 256 -3.43 1.97 19.08
C LEU A 256 -2.67 1.57 20.35
N ARG A 257 -3.35 1.42 21.47
CA ARG A 257 -2.78 0.99 22.75
C ARG A 257 -2.22 -0.43 22.64
N ILE A 258 -3.02 -1.39 22.17
CA ILE A 258 -2.61 -2.78 21.99
C ILE A 258 -1.42 -2.89 21.02
N CYS A 259 -1.44 -2.11 19.93
CA CYS A 259 -0.33 -2.08 18.99
C CYS A 259 1.00 -1.56 19.59
N ARG A 260 0.96 -0.69 20.60
CA ARG A 260 2.14 -0.20 21.30
C ARG A 260 2.65 -1.16 22.36
N GLU A 261 1.75 -1.83 23.07
CA GLU A 261 2.07 -2.76 24.18
C GLU A 261 2.61 -4.10 23.68
N CYS A 262 2.10 -4.61 22.56
CA CYS A 262 2.61 -5.82 21.93
C CYS A 262 3.94 -5.51 21.20
N GLN A 263 5.07 -5.62 21.87
CA GLN A 263 6.38 -5.67 21.20
C GLN A 263 6.48 -6.97 20.37
N ILE A 264 7.03 -6.83 19.15
CA ILE A 264 7.35 -7.97 18.27
C ILE A 264 8.66 -8.59 18.73
#